data_be881f56fc0afb717bf16c2bd959ea81
#
_entry.id   be881f56fc0afb717bf16c2bd959ea81
#
_cell.length_a   1.000
_cell.length_b   1.000
_cell.length_c   1.000
_cell.angle_alpha   90.00
_cell.angle_beta   90.00
_cell.angle_gamma   90.00
#
_symmetry.space_group_name_H-M   'P 1'
#
loop_
_entity.id
_entity.type
_entity.pdbx_description
1 polymer ?
#
loop_
_entity_poly.entity_id
_entity_poly.type
_entity_poly.pdbx_seq_one_letter_code
_entity_poly.pdbx_strand_id
1 'polypeptide(L)'
;MHAPSDSCTTILVGKNASYDGSTMMARTEDAPAGHFFEKKHIVVKPSEHPKNYKAVSSKFEITMPDNPLQYTSMPMVRSDKIGTYGEAGVNIKNVAVSATETISSNALVLGADPLVDNGLGEEDILTLTLPYINTAKEGVERLGALLEKYGTYEMNGIGFQDENEVWWFETIGGHHFIAKRVPDDEYVVGPNQQGIQFFDFVDAFGEKKNHICSKDMIEFITKNKLDLTFKKCEDLAKETKFDVRATLGSHSDFDRVYNTPRAWFMHKYLAPKKFKWEGPNADFTPESDDLPWSLKPDHK
;
A
#
# COMPACT_ATOMS: atom_id res chain seq x y z
N MET A 1 -19.68 17.92 -0.66
CA MET A 1 -18.93 17.09 0.31
C MET A 1 -19.37 15.66 0.04
N HIS A 2 -18.52 14.85 -0.60
CA HIS A 2 -18.74 13.41 -0.62
C HIS A 2 -18.56 12.94 0.83
N ALA A 3 -19.57 12.26 1.37
CA ALA A 3 -19.37 11.50 2.59
C ALA A 3 -18.22 10.50 2.32
N PRO A 4 -17.30 10.28 3.25
CA PRO A 4 -16.31 9.24 3.09
C PRO A 4 -17.06 7.92 2.93
N SER A 5 -17.12 7.43 1.70
CA SER A 5 -17.52 6.08 1.39
C SER A 5 -16.25 5.27 1.48
N ASP A 6 -16.28 4.20 2.22
CA ASP A 6 -15.25 3.17 2.22
C ASP A 6 -13.87 3.66 2.66
N SER A 7 -13.54 3.41 3.89
CA SER A 7 -12.22 3.65 4.44
C SER A 7 -11.67 2.37 5.03
N CYS A 8 -10.37 2.32 5.17
CA CYS A 8 -9.67 1.20 5.73
C CYS A 8 -8.62 1.68 6.73
N THR A 9 -8.11 0.79 7.56
CA THR A 9 -6.96 1.07 8.42
C THR A 9 -6.13 -0.20 8.51
N THR A 10 -4.88 -0.10 8.10
CA THR A 10 -3.93 -1.22 8.10
C THR A 10 -2.91 -1.08 9.22
N ILE A 11 -2.54 -2.19 9.82
CA ILE A 11 -1.36 -2.32 10.67
C ILE A 11 -0.48 -3.45 10.13
N LEU A 12 0.82 -3.19 10.07
CA LEU A 12 1.86 -4.14 9.67
C LEU A 12 2.87 -4.25 10.80
N VAL A 13 3.31 -5.46 11.13
CA VAL A 13 4.21 -5.69 12.28
C VAL A 13 5.39 -6.54 11.84
N GLY A 14 6.59 -6.01 12.04
CA GLY A 14 7.84 -6.73 11.82
C GLY A 14 8.03 -7.84 12.86
N LYS A 15 8.72 -8.91 12.48
CA LYS A 15 8.85 -10.16 13.28
C LYS A 15 9.42 -9.96 14.69
N ASN A 16 10.29 -8.98 14.89
CA ASN A 16 10.85 -8.70 16.21
C ASN A 16 9.99 -7.74 17.05
N ALA A 17 8.98 -7.12 16.44
CA ALA A 17 7.98 -6.30 17.13
C ALA A 17 6.78 -7.11 17.65
N SER A 18 6.63 -8.36 17.22
CA SER A 18 5.61 -9.30 17.70
C SER A 18 6.07 -10.09 18.94
N TYR A 19 5.13 -10.66 19.65
CA TYR A 19 5.39 -11.44 20.87
C TYR A 19 6.15 -12.74 20.58
N ASP A 20 5.76 -13.45 19.52
CA ASP A 20 6.25 -14.80 19.20
C ASP A 20 7.24 -14.84 18.03
N GLY A 21 7.62 -13.69 17.51
CA GLY A 21 8.55 -13.59 16.38
C GLY A 21 7.87 -13.75 15.00
N SER A 22 6.54 -13.80 14.95
CA SER A 22 5.82 -13.81 13.68
C SER A 22 5.71 -12.41 13.06
N THR A 23 5.67 -12.35 11.75
CA THR A 23 5.18 -11.17 11.02
C THR A 23 3.65 -11.11 11.12
N MET A 24 3.07 -9.92 11.16
CA MET A 24 1.61 -9.77 11.20
C MET A 24 1.14 -8.64 10.28
N MET A 25 -0.04 -8.84 9.73
CA MET A 25 -0.78 -7.84 8.96
C MET A 25 -2.26 -7.94 9.29
N ALA A 26 -2.89 -6.81 9.55
CA ALA A 26 -4.33 -6.72 9.75
C ALA A 26 -4.86 -5.44 9.12
N ARG A 27 -6.08 -5.52 8.57
CA ARG A 27 -6.77 -4.40 7.94
C ARG A 27 -8.25 -4.43 8.29
N THR A 28 -8.81 -3.27 8.58
CA THR A 28 -10.26 -3.07 8.56
C THR A 28 -10.70 -2.74 7.13
N GLU A 29 -11.90 -3.14 6.77
CA GLU A 29 -12.60 -2.70 5.58
C GLU A 29 -13.88 -2.02 6.06
N ASP A 30 -13.92 -0.70 5.96
CA ASP A 30 -14.99 0.09 6.54
C ASP A 30 -16.05 0.42 5.48
N ALA A 31 -17.28 -0.01 5.71
CA ALA A 31 -18.42 0.35 4.88
C ALA A 31 -19.01 1.70 5.31
N PRO A 32 -19.73 2.41 4.43
CA PRO A 32 -20.50 3.59 4.81
C PRO A 32 -21.43 3.31 5.99
N ALA A 33 -21.63 4.29 6.87
CA ALA A 33 -22.47 4.13 8.05
C ALA A 33 -23.87 3.58 7.69
N GLY A 34 -24.26 2.48 8.34
CA GLY A 34 -25.54 1.80 8.09
C GLY A 34 -25.49 0.78 6.94
N HIS A 35 -24.37 0.59 6.28
CA HIS A 35 -24.15 -0.44 5.26
C HIS A 35 -23.30 -1.58 5.81
N PHE A 36 -23.53 -2.78 5.28
CA PHE A 36 -22.78 -3.98 5.60
C PHE A 36 -22.49 -4.75 4.31
N PHE A 37 -21.22 -5.00 4.05
CA PHE A 37 -20.74 -5.79 2.92
C PHE A 37 -20.31 -7.18 3.40
N GLU A 38 -21.17 -8.17 3.14
CA GLU A 38 -20.91 -9.54 3.57
C GLU A 38 -19.76 -10.14 2.76
N LYS A 39 -18.73 -10.61 3.45
CA LYS A 39 -17.60 -11.35 2.86
C LYS A 39 -17.73 -12.83 3.12
N LYS A 40 -17.19 -13.64 2.23
CA LYS A 40 -17.05 -15.09 2.40
C LYS A 40 -15.59 -15.48 2.32
N HIS A 41 -15.17 -16.42 3.14
CA HIS A 41 -13.83 -17.03 3.03
C HIS A 41 -13.91 -18.21 2.07
N ILE A 42 -13.11 -18.18 1.01
CA ILE A 42 -13.03 -19.25 0.02
C ILE A 42 -11.60 -19.71 -0.19
N VAL A 43 -11.46 -20.93 -0.70
CA VAL A 43 -10.20 -21.46 -1.24
C VAL A 43 -10.32 -21.50 -2.75
N VAL A 44 -9.41 -20.85 -3.47
CA VAL A 44 -9.33 -20.89 -4.92
C VAL A 44 -8.27 -21.88 -5.33
N LYS A 45 -8.70 -22.96 -5.98
CA LYS A 45 -7.79 -24.00 -6.50
C LYS A 45 -7.18 -23.56 -7.84
N PRO A 46 -6.03 -24.12 -8.22
CA PRO A 46 -5.41 -23.81 -9.51
C PRO A 46 -6.33 -24.00 -10.72
N SER A 47 -7.20 -25.01 -10.67
CA SER A 47 -8.18 -25.30 -11.74
C SER A 47 -9.36 -24.34 -11.80
N GLU A 48 -9.58 -23.56 -10.75
CA GLU A 48 -10.66 -22.57 -10.63
C GLU A 48 -10.19 -21.16 -10.98
N HIS A 49 -8.87 -20.98 -11.12
CA HIS A 49 -8.29 -19.69 -11.46
C HIS A 49 -8.53 -19.33 -12.93
N PRO A 50 -9.02 -18.13 -13.23
CA PRO A 50 -9.34 -17.76 -14.61
C PRO A 50 -8.06 -17.61 -15.46
N LYS A 51 -8.03 -18.25 -16.64
CA LYS A 51 -6.93 -18.07 -17.61
C LYS A 51 -7.00 -16.69 -18.28
N ASN A 52 -8.20 -16.22 -18.57
CA ASN A 52 -8.45 -14.88 -19.08
C ASN A 52 -9.22 -14.11 -17.99
N TYR A 53 -8.49 -13.27 -17.31
CA TYR A 53 -9.05 -12.43 -16.25
C TYR A 53 -9.67 -11.17 -16.83
N LYS A 54 -10.82 -10.80 -16.32
CA LYS A 54 -11.53 -9.58 -16.64
C LYS A 54 -11.98 -8.90 -15.35
N ALA A 55 -11.56 -7.67 -15.15
CA ALA A 55 -11.96 -6.84 -14.04
C ALA A 55 -13.47 -6.62 -13.98
N VAL A 56 -13.97 -6.37 -12.80
CA VAL A 56 -15.40 -6.12 -12.55
C VAL A 56 -15.73 -4.65 -12.70
N SER A 57 -14.91 -3.78 -12.15
CA SER A 57 -15.16 -2.33 -12.09
C SER A 57 -14.54 -1.57 -13.26
N SER A 58 -13.39 -2.02 -13.76
CA SER A 58 -12.75 -1.44 -14.94
C SER A 58 -12.94 -2.31 -16.20
N LYS A 59 -12.35 -1.88 -17.31
CA LYS A 59 -12.29 -2.68 -18.53
C LYS A 59 -10.97 -3.45 -18.66
N PHE A 60 -10.22 -3.56 -17.57
CA PHE A 60 -8.95 -4.26 -17.55
C PHE A 60 -9.15 -5.75 -17.87
N GLU A 61 -8.35 -6.26 -18.79
CA GLU A 61 -8.34 -7.68 -19.18
C GLU A 61 -6.88 -8.15 -19.34
N ILE A 62 -6.60 -9.37 -18.88
CA ILE A 62 -5.27 -9.96 -19.00
C ILE A 62 -5.35 -11.47 -19.13
N THR A 63 -4.46 -12.05 -19.98
CA THR A 63 -4.20 -13.49 -19.94
C THR A 63 -3.23 -13.80 -18.83
N MET A 64 -3.70 -14.61 -17.88
CA MET A 64 -2.95 -14.97 -16.69
C MET A 64 -1.85 -16.00 -17.03
N PRO A 65 -0.72 -15.99 -16.30
CA PRO A 65 0.29 -17.02 -16.41
C PRO A 65 -0.26 -18.42 -16.16
N ASP A 66 0.48 -19.44 -16.57
CA ASP A 66 0.16 -20.83 -16.23
C ASP A 66 0.58 -21.16 -14.79
N ASN A 67 0.04 -22.27 -14.27
CA ASN A 67 0.41 -22.83 -12.96
C ASN A 67 0.19 -21.90 -11.76
N PRO A 68 -1.01 -21.31 -11.58
CA PRO A 68 -1.31 -20.54 -10.39
C PRO A 68 -1.23 -21.43 -9.14
N LEU A 69 -0.78 -20.86 -8.03
CA LEU A 69 -0.84 -21.51 -6.74
C LEU A 69 -2.27 -21.49 -6.19
N GLN A 70 -2.61 -22.46 -5.35
CA GLN A 70 -3.81 -22.40 -4.52
C GLN A 70 -3.68 -21.29 -3.49
N TYR A 71 -4.77 -20.54 -3.25
CA TYR A 71 -4.81 -19.46 -2.27
C TYR A 71 -6.19 -19.30 -1.64
N THR A 72 -6.26 -18.61 -0.52
CA THR A 72 -7.52 -18.17 0.09
C THR A 72 -7.87 -16.76 -0.37
N SER A 73 -9.15 -16.43 -0.34
CA SER A 73 -9.66 -15.09 -0.70
C SER A 73 -10.90 -14.77 0.11
N MET A 74 -11.19 -13.48 0.26
CA MET A 74 -12.33 -12.95 1.02
C MET A 74 -13.30 -12.13 0.14
N PRO A 75 -13.82 -12.70 -0.97
CA PRO A 75 -14.69 -11.94 -1.87
C PRO A 75 -16.07 -11.66 -1.27
N MET A 76 -16.79 -10.72 -1.89
CA MET A 76 -18.19 -10.43 -1.56
C MET A 76 -19.08 -11.66 -1.71
N VAL A 77 -20.01 -11.88 -0.76
CA VAL A 77 -20.93 -13.04 -0.74
C VAL A 77 -21.80 -13.08 -1.99
N ARG A 78 -22.29 -11.94 -2.43
CA ARG A 78 -23.23 -11.82 -3.55
C ARG A 78 -22.58 -11.76 -4.92
N SER A 79 -21.27 -11.95 -4.98
CA SER A 79 -20.55 -12.04 -6.26
C SER A 79 -20.51 -13.48 -6.76
N ASP A 80 -20.91 -13.70 -7.98
CA ASP A 80 -20.74 -14.95 -8.72
C ASP A 80 -19.36 -15.06 -9.36
N LYS A 81 -18.59 -13.98 -9.36
CA LYS A 81 -17.24 -13.92 -9.90
C LYS A 81 -16.19 -14.15 -8.83
N ILE A 82 -15.29 -15.09 -9.10
CA ILE A 82 -14.12 -15.37 -8.26
C ILE A 82 -13.25 -14.11 -8.20
N GLY A 83 -12.86 -13.72 -7.01
CA GLY A 83 -11.93 -12.62 -6.79
C GLY A 83 -12.57 -11.24 -6.68
N THR A 84 -13.86 -11.08 -6.91
CA THR A 84 -14.51 -9.78 -6.78
C THR A 84 -14.33 -9.22 -5.36
N TYR A 85 -13.54 -8.16 -5.23
CA TYR A 85 -13.15 -7.54 -3.96
C TYR A 85 -12.61 -8.60 -2.97
N GLY A 86 -11.74 -9.47 -3.48
CA GLY A 86 -11.15 -10.56 -2.69
C GLY A 86 -10.17 -10.11 -1.61
N GLU A 87 -9.57 -9.02 -1.79
CA GLU A 87 -8.74 -8.08 -1.03
C GLU A 87 -7.81 -8.68 0.06
N ALA A 88 -8.07 -9.82 0.62
CA ALA A 88 -7.21 -10.49 1.59
C ALA A 88 -7.12 -11.98 1.32
N GLY A 89 -5.91 -12.54 1.45
CA GLY A 89 -5.71 -13.97 1.27
C GLY A 89 -4.29 -14.43 1.55
N VAL A 90 -4.12 -15.75 1.60
CA VAL A 90 -2.84 -16.42 1.82
C VAL A 90 -2.71 -17.55 0.80
N ASN A 91 -1.55 -17.70 0.16
CA ASN A 91 -1.28 -18.81 -0.74
C ASN A 91 -0.59 -19.99 -0.03
N ILE A 92 -0.45 -21.12 -0.74
CA ILE A 92 0.17 -22.34 -0.19
C ILE A 92 1.69 -22.20 0.09
N LYS A 93 2.30 -21.07 -0.27
CA LYS A 93 3.69 -20.71 0.09
C LYS A 93 3.75 -19.86 1.35
N ASN A 94 2.65 -19.73 2.08
CA ASN A 94 2.52 -18.90 3.27
C ASN A 94 2.81 -17.41 3.00
N VAL A 95 2.52 -16.94 1.79
CA VAL A 95 2.57 -15.52 1.46
C VAL A 95 1.16 -14.95 1.57
N ALA A 96 1.02 -13.85 2.28
CA ALA A 96 -0.23 -13.12 2.45
C ALA A 96 -0.22 -11.81 1.68
N VAL A 97 -1.38 -11.42 1.18
CA VAL A 97 -1.66 -10.10 0.61
C VAL A 97 -2.88 -9.52 1.30
N SER A 98 -2.82 -8.27 1.67
CA SER A 98 -3.98 -7.47 2.02
C SER A 98 -3.94 -6.17 1.24
N ALA A 99 -4.90 -6.02 0.39
CA ALA A 99 -5.18 -4.83 -0.39
C ALA A 99 -6.61 -4.41 -0.06
N THR A 100 -6.97 -3.21 0.10
CA THR A 100 -6.29 -2.00 -0.28
C THR A 100 -6.58 -0.91 0.73
N GLU A 101 -5.64 0.00 0.89
CA GLU A 101 -5.92 1.30 1.49
C GLU A 101 -6.06 2.29 0.34
N THR A 102 -7.25 2.81 0.08
CA THR A 102 -7.40 3.89 -0.91
C THR A 102 -6.60 5.10 -0.46
N ILE A 103 -5.62 5.50 -1.26
CA ILE A 103 -4.73 6.62 -0.98
C ILE A 103 -4.80 7.64 -2.11
N SER A 104 -4.13 8.78 -1.98
CA SER A 104 -4.05 9.76 -3.06
C SER A 104 -2.69 10.44 -3.10
N SER A 105 -2.20 10.71 -4.30
CA SER A 105 -1.10 11.64 -4.54
C SER A 105 -1.60 13.08 -4.63
N ASN A 106 -0.66 14.03 -4.54
CA ASN A 106 -0.99 15.44 -4.77
C ASN A 106 -1.35 15.72 -6.25
N ALA A 107 -1.95 16.88 -6.49
CA ALA A 107 -2.43 17.25 -7.81
C ALA A 107 -1.34 17.37 -8.88
N LEU A 108 -0.09 17.66 -8.51
CA LEU A 108 1.01 17.72 -9.46
C LEU A 108 1.38 16.35 -10.00
N VAL A 109 1.42 15.35 -9.11
CA VAL A 109 1.64 13.94 -9.48
C VAL A 109 0.51 13.47 -10.39
N LEU A 110 -0.75 13.68 -10.00
CA LEU A 110 -1.91 13.27 -10.79
C LEU A 110 -2.01 14.00 -12.13
N GLY A 111 -1.48 15.23 -12.21
CA GLY A 111 -1.37 15.96 -13.47
C GLY A 111 -0.26 15.44 -14.39
N ALA A 112 0.81 14.89 -13.81
CA ALA A 112 1.95 14.34 -14.56
C ALA A 112 1.74 12.86 -14.97
N ASP A 113 1.05 12.09 -14.13
CA ASP A 113 0.69 10.68 -14.37
C ASP A 113 -0.78 10.44 -13.95
N PRO A 114 -1.74 10.77 -14.83
CA PRO A 114 -3.16 10.60 -14.55
C PRO A 114 -3.54 9.13 -14.36
N LEU A 115 -4.61 8.90 -13.58
CA LEU A 115 -5.21 7.59 -13.43
C LEU A 115 -5.72 7.04 -14.79
N VAL A 116 -5.72 5.74 -14.94
CA VAL A 116 -6.01 5.03 -16.19
C VAL A 116 -7.34 4.33 -16.10
N ASP A 117 -8.38 4.78 -16.79
CA ASP A 117 -9.75 4.25 -16.72
C ASP A 117 -9.86 2.72 -16.93
N ASN A 118 -8.95 2.14 -17.69
CA ASN A 118 -8.89 0.70 -17.95
C ASN A 118 -7.74 0.02 -17.18
N GLY A 119 -7.19 0.68 -16.16
CA GLY A 119 -6.13 0.17 -15.31
C GLY A 119 -6.62 -0.84 -14.27
N LEU A 120 -5.68 -1.29 -13.46
CA LEU A 120 -5.93 -2.17 -12.32
C LEU A 120 -6.76 -1.45 -11.26
N GLY A 121 -7.53 -2.21 -10.49
CA GLY A 121 -8.23 -1.72 -9.31
C GLY A 121 -7.99 -2.60 -8.10
N GLU A 122 -8.51 -2.18 -6.97
CA GLU A 122 -8.37 -2.91 -5.71
C GLU A 122 -8.92 -4.34 -5.81
N GLU A 123 -10.02 -4.52 -6.53
CA GLU A 123 -10.65 -5.82 -6.73
C GLU A 123 -9.77 -6.80 -7.48
N ASP A 124 -8.76 -6.31 -8.22
CA ASP A 124 -7.91 -7.12 -9.10
C ASP A 124 -6.65 -7.63 -8.39
N ILE A 125 -6.09 -6.83 -7.50
CA ILE A 125 -4.71 -6.94 -6.98
C ILE A 125 -4.42 -8.33 -6.41
N LEU A 126 -5.29 -8.86 -5.54
CA LEU A 126 -5.08 -10.16 -4.93
C LEU A 126 -5.03 -11.27 -5.98
N THR A 127 -6.00 -11.30 -6.91
CA THR A 127 -6.12 -12.32 -7.93
C THR A 127 -4.97 -12.28 -8.94
N LEU A 128 -4.45 -11.09 -9.23
CA LEU A 128 -3.35 -10.89 -10.15
C LEU A 128 -1.97 -11.22 -9.56
N THR A 129 -1.84 -11.14 -8.23
CA THR A 129 -0.53 -11.27 -7.56
C THR A 129 -0.38 -12.56 -6.80
N LEU A 130 -1.26 -12.85 -5.84
CA LEU A 130 -1.10 -13.91 -4.84
C LEU A 130 -0.89 -15.31 -5.41
N PRO A 131 -1.56 -15.73 -6.51
CA PRO A 131 -1.35 -17.05 -7.10
C PRO A 131 0.02 -17.27 -7.76
N TYR A 132 0.83 -16.23 -7.90
CA TYR A 132 2.06 -16.25 -8.71
C TYR A 132 3.32 -15.81 -7.97
N ILE A 133 3.27 -15.79 -6.65
CA ILE A 133 4.38 -15.31 -5.80
C ILE A 133 4.73 -16.34 -4.74
N ASN A 134 6.02 -16.42 -4.39
CA ASN A 134 6.56 -17.32 -3.37
C ASN A 134 7.09 -16.55 -2.15
N THR A 135 7.28 -15.23 -2.26
CA THR A 135 7.72 -14.34 -1.19
C THR A 135 6.97 -13.02 -1.23
N ALA A 136 6.98 -12.29 -0.13
CA ALA A 136 6.41 -10.95 -0.05
C ALA A 136 7.06 -9.99 -1.05
N LYS A 137 8.37 -10.05 -1.19
CA LYS A 137 9.14 -9.24 -2.15
C LYS A 137 8.75 -9.51 -3.60
N GLU A 138 8.57 -10.79 -3.98
CA GLU A 138 8.05 -11.14 -5.33
C GLU A 138 6.67 -10.52 -5.58
N GLY A 139 5.86 -10.36 -4.53
CA GLY A 139 4.57 -9.67 -4.61
C GLY A 139 4.71 -8.21 -5.01
N VAL A 140 5.62 -7.50 -4.35
CA VAL A 140 5.95 -6.10 -4.67
C VAL A 140 6.43 -5.97 -6.12
N GLU A 141 7.38 -6.82 -6.53
CA GLU A 141 7.97 -6.78 -7.88
C GLU A 141 6.92 -7.11 -8.96
N ARG A 142 6.07 -8.10 -8.70
CA ARG A 142 5.00 -8.48 -9.63
C ARG A 142 3.94 -7.40 -9.79
N LEU A 143 3.44 -6.85 -8.68
CA LEU A 143 2.45 -5.77 -8.73
C LEU A 143 3.05 -4.53 -9.41
N GLY A 144 4.28 -4.18 -9.07
CA GLY A 144 4.99 -3.07 -9.70
C GLY A 144 5.09 -3.21 -11.21
N ALA A 145 5.47 -4.40 -11.70
CA ALA A 145 5.53 -4.65 -13.14
C ALA A 145 4.16 -4.59 -13.84
N LEU A 146 3.09 -5.02 -13.17
CA LEU A 146 1.73 -4.88 -13.69
C LEU A 146 1.30 -3.42 -13.75
N LEU A 147 1.56 -2.66 -12.69
CA LEU A 147 1.21 -1.26 -12.60
C LEU A 147 1.96 -0.41 -13.65
N GLU A 148 3.27 -0.60 -13.79
CA GLU A 148 4.05 0.10 -14.83
C GLU A 148 3.53 -0.17 -16.25
N LYS A 149 2.97 -1.34 -16.48
CA LYS A 149 2.51 -1.76 -17.82
C LYS A 149 1.08 -1.33 -18.13
N TYR A 150 0.20 -1.43 -17.15
CA TYR A 150 -1.25 -1.29 -17.38
C TYR A 150 -1.87 -0.08 -16.68
N GLY A 151 -1.16 0.49 -15.72
CA GLY A 151 -1.68 1.55 -14.88
C GLY A 151 -2.76 1.11 -13.91
N THR A 152 -3.27 2.06 -13.14
CA THR A 152 -4.39 1.88 -12.22
C THR A 152 -5.46 2.94 -12.40
N TYR A 153 -6.73 2.59 -12.19
CA TYR A 153 -7.81 3.56 -12.22
C TYR A 153 -8.03 4.24 -10.84
N GLU A 154 -7.41 3.69 -9.81
CA GLU A 154 -7.44 4.25 -8.45
C GLU A 154 -6.12 3.98 -7.74
N MET A 155 -5.81 4.80 -6.74
CA MET A 155 -4.57 4.67 -5.99
C MET A 155 -4.77 3.87 -4.72
N ASN A 156 -3.80 3.00 -4.41
CA ASN A 156 -3.91 2.05 -3.31
C ASN A 156 -2.60 1.84 -2.56
N GLY A 157 -2.73 1.55 -1.25
CA GLY A 157 -1.69 0.98 -0.42
C GLY A 157 -1.92 -0.52 -0.24
N ILE A 158 -0.90 -1.35 -0.38
CA ILE A 158 -1.00 -2.81 -0.36
C ILE A 158 0.06 -3.42 0.54
N GLY A 159 -0.34 -4.32 1.44
CA GLY A 159 0.55 -5.11 2.27
C GLY A 159 0.87 -6.47 1.64
N PHE A 160 2.15 -6.82 1.60
CA PHE A 160 2.65 -8.16 1.28
C PHE A 160 3.42 -8.70 2.46
N GLN A 161 3.17 -9.96 2.83
CA GLN A 161 3.76 -10.58 4.01
C GLN A 161 4.13 -12.02 3.73
N ASP A 162 5.30 -12.44 4.24
CA ASP A 162 5.66 -13.85 4.42
C ASP A 162 6.23 -14.09 5.82
N GLU A 163 6.75 -15.25 6.10
CA GLU A 163 7.30 -15.60 7.42
C GLU A 163 8.55 -14.78 7.82
N ASN A 164 9.22 -14.14 6.85
CA ASN A 164 10.47 -13.43 7.05
C ASN A 164 10.33 -11.92 7.06
N GLU A 165 9.41 -11.38 6.26
CA GLU A 165 9.31 -9.94 6.03
C GLU A 165 7.90 -9.47 5.70
N VAL A 166 7.68 -8.17 5.91
CA VAL A 166 6.47 -7.46 5.52
C VAL A 166 6.87 -6.27 4.67
N TRP A 167 6.14 -6.05 3.57
CA TRP A 167 6.30 -4.92 2.67
C TRP A 167 5.03 -4.11 2.59
N TRP A 168 5.21 -2.79 2.53
CA TRP A 168 4.14 -1.86 2.20
C TRP A 168 4.40 -1.24 0.84
N PHE A 169 3.42 -1.30 -0.04
CA PHE A 169 3.45 -0.82 -1.40
C PHE A 169 2.45 0.33 -1.54
N GLU A 170 2.84 1.45 -2.11
CA GLU A 170 1.98 2.59 -2.41
C GLU A 170 2.05 2.91 -3.90
N THR A 171 0.90 2.99 -4.56
CA THR A 171 0.81 3.51 -5.93
C THR A 171 1.06 5.02 -5.94
N ILE A 172 1.67 5.53 -6.98
CA ILE A 172 1.97 6.94 -7.20
C ILE A 172 1.41 7.32 -8.57
N GLY A 173 0.37 8.16 -8.61
CA GLY A 173 -0.33 8.43 -9.87
C GLY A 173 -0.85 7.18 -10.55
N GLY A 174 -0.88 7.18 -11.88
CA GLY A 174 -1.45 6.10 -12.68
C GLY A 174 -0.53 4.90 -12.89
N HIS A 175 0.79 5.07 -12.98
CA HIS A 175 1.72 4.00 -13.38
C HIS A 175 2.91 3.80 -12.46
N HIS A 176 3.15 4.70 -11.53
CA HIS A 176 4.32 4.65 -10.65
C HIS A 176 3.99 4.06 -9.29
N PHE A 177 5.01 3.60 -8.58
CA PHE A 177 4.89 3.07 -7.23
C PHE A 177 6.18 3.23 -6.42
N ILE A 178 6.01 3.18 -5.12
CA ILE A 178 7.09 2.98 -4.15
C ILE A 178 6.69 1.84 -3.21
N ALA A 179 7.67 1.10 -2.73
CA ALA A 179 7.47 0.07 -1.72
C ALA A 179 8.61 0.07 -0.71
N LYS A 180 8.27 -0.13 0.55
CA LYS A 180 9.24 -0.14 1.63
C LYS A 180 9.00 -1.33 2.56
N ARG A 181 10.09 -2.02 2.89
CA ARG A 181 10.07 -3.11 3.86
C ARG A 181 9.84 -2.56 5.26
N VAL A 182 8.94 -3.16 6.00
CA VAL A 182 8.73 -2.84 7.42
C VAL A 182 9.96 -3.29 8.21
N PRO A 183 10.58 -2.41 9.02
CA PRO A 183 11.69 -2.81 9.87
C PRO A 183 11.27 -3.94 10.82
N ASP A 184 12.15 -4.91 11.05
CA ASP A 184 11.84 -6.11 11.83
C ASP A 184 11.36 -5.81 13.26
N ASP A 185 11.83 -4.73 13.87
CA ASP A 185 11.52 -4.35 15.25
C ASP A 185 10.50 -3.20 15.39
N GLU A 186 9.82 -2.88 14.27
CA GLU A 186 8.84 -1.79 14.20
C GLU A 186 7.47 -2.29 13.70
N TYR A 187 6.47 -1.46 13.89
CA TYR A 187 5.16 -1.57 13.25
C TYR A 187 4.89 -0.35 12.39
N VAL A 188 4.03 -0.52 11.40
CA VAL A 188 3.54 0.51 10.49
C VAL A 188 2.04 0.66 10.65
N VAL A 189 1.54 1.87 10.56
CA VAL A 189 0.10 2.17 10.49
C VAL A 189 -0.19 2.85 9.16
N GLY A 190 -1.10 2.27 8.38
CA GLY A 190 -1.58 2.81 7.12
C GLY A 190 -3.04 3.26 7.24
N PRO A 191 -3.34 4.56 7.33
CA PRO A 191 -4.67 5.09 7.02
C PRO A 191 -4.80 5.34 5.51
N ASN A 192 -5.92 5.88 5.05
CA ASN A 192 -6.13 6.21 3.64
C ASN A 192 -5.29 7.41 3.15
N GLN A 193 -4.00 7.33 3.36
CA GLN A 193 -3.02 8.36 3.06
C GLN A 193 -1.69 7.71 2.69
N GLN A 194 -0.95 8.29 1.75
CA GLN A 194 0.44 7.91 1.54
C GLN A 194 1.22 8.11 2.85
N GLY A 195 1.88 7.07 3.32
CA GLY A 195 2.53 7.04 4.62
C GLY A 195 4.04 6.93 4.56
N ILE A 196 4.61 6.33 3.50
CA ILE A 196 6.06 6.12 3.38
C ILE A 196 6.78 7.47 3.41
N GLN A 197 7.59 7.63 4.45
CA GLN A 197 8.57 8.72 4.57
C GLN A 197 9.96 8.19 4.25
N PHE A 198 10.91 9.08 4.07
CA PHE A 198 12.35 8.80 3.97
C PHE A 198 12.67 7.54 3.16
N PHE A 199 12.69 7.73 1.86
CA PHE A 199 12.95 6.69 0.88
C PHE A 199 14.41 6.70 0.46
N ASP A 200 15.03 5.52 0.39
CA ASP A 200 16.41 5.33 -0.02
C ASP A 200 16.48 4.93 -1.49
N PHE A 201 16.80 5.89 -2.36
CA PHE A 201 16.95 5.63 -3.79
C PHE A 201 18.23 4.84 -4.10
N VAL A 202 19.28 4.93 -3.27
CA VAL A 202 20.49 4.13 -3.47
C VAL A 202 20.16 2.65 -3.31
N ASP A 203 19.39 2.29 -2.27
CA ASP A 203 18.92 0.92 -2.09
C ASP A 203 17.95 0.51 -3.20
N ALA A 204 16.98 1.36 -3.54
CA ALA A 204 15.92 1.03 -4.51
C ALA A 204 16.45 0.77 -5.93
N PHE A 205 17.51 1.46 -6.34
CA PHE A 205 18.19 1.22 -7.63
C PHE A 205 19.41 0.32 -7.52
N GLY A 206 19.80 -0.10 -6.30
CA GLY A 206 20.91 -1.00 -6.00
C GLY A 206 20.43 -2.39 -5.60
N GLU A 207 20.63 -2.72 -4.30
CA GLU A 207 20.36 -4.07 -3.77
C GLU A 207 18.87 -4.37 -3.59
N LYS A 208 18.02 -3.36 -3.54
CA LYS A 208 16.58 -3.49 -3.30
C LYS A 208 16.25 -4.28 -2.03
N LYS A 209 17.01 -4.01 -0.99
CA LYS A 209 16.89 -4.75 0.28
C LYS A 209 15.67 -4.31 1.07
N ASN A 210 15.43 -2.99 1.12
CA ASN A 210 14.34 -2.41 1.90
C ASN A 210 13.46 -1.44 1.11
N HIS A 211 13.87 -1.05 -0.11
CA HIS A 211 13.16 -0.09 -0.95
C HIS A 211 13.11 -0.58 -2.39
N ILE A 212 11.94 -0.49 -2.99
CA ILE A 212 11.68 -0.81 -4.40
C ILE A 212 10.75 0.27 -4.95
N CYS A 213 11.00 0.74 -6.16
CA CYS A 213 10.14 1.70 -6.85
C CYS A 213 10.12 1.46 -8.35
N SER A 214 9.25 2.19 -9.04
CA SER A 214 9.23 2.22 -10.51
C SER A 214 10.59 2.57 -11.07
N LYS A 215 10.96 1.94 -12.16
CA LYS A 215 12.30 2.04 -12.77
C LYS A 215 12.68 3.45 -13.20
N ASP A 216 11.69 4.29 -13.51
CA ASP A 216 11.84 5.67 -13.96
C ASP A 216 11.44 6.72 -12.90
N MET A 217 11.27 6.32 -11.64
CA MET A 217 10.80 7.20 -10.55
C MET A 217 11.62 8.48 -10.42
N ILE A 218 12.95 8.41 -10.51
CA ILE A 218 13.83 9.59 -10.44
C ILE A 218 13.59 10.51 -11.64
N GLU A 219 13.50 9.94 -12.86
CA GLU A 219 13.19 10.70 -14.06
C GLU A 219 11.81 11.36 -13.95
N PHE A 220 10.82 10.63 -13.48
CA PHE A 220 9.45 11.11 -13.26
C PHE A 220 9.43 12.33 -12.34
N ILE A 221 10.08 12.25 -11.17
CA ILE A 221 10.17 13.36 -10.22
C ILE A 221 10.90 14.56 -10.84
N THR A 222 12.05 14.31 -11.47
CA THR A 222 12.93 15.37 -11.96
C THR A 222 12.32 16.09 -13.17
N LYS A 223 11.87 15.33 -14.17
CA LYS A 223 11.30 15.84 -15.42
C LYS A 223 10.04 16.68 -15.17
N ASN A 224 9.20 16.23 -14.27
CA ASN A 224 7.95 16.90 -13.93
C ASN A 224 8.09 17.91 -12.79
N LYS A 225 9.30 18.11 -12.25
CA LYS A 225 9.60 19.07 -11.17
C LYS A 225 8.68 18.88 -9.95
N LEU A 226 8.47 17.65 -9.55
CA LEU A 226 7.53 17.31 -8.48
C LEU A 226 8.08 17.62 -7.08
N ASP A 227 9.41 17.68 -6.93
CA ASP A 227 10.03 18.08 -5.66
C ASP A 227 9.95 19.59 -5.47
N LEU A 228 8.99 20.02 -4.69
CA LEU A 228 8.80 21.41 -4.27
C LEU A 228 9.42 21.69 -2.90
N THR A 229 10.10 20.73 -2.30
CA THR A 229 10.82 20.95 -1.05
C THR A 229 11.98 21.93 -1.30
N PHE A 230 12.20 22.87 -0.38
CA PHE A 230 13.31 23.83 -0.49
C PHE A 230 14.68 23.20 -0.27
N LYS A 231 14.71 21.92 0.12
CA LYS A 231 15.94 21.14 0.19
C LYS A 231 16.27 20.64 -1.21
N LYS A 232 17.06 21.41 -1.95
CA LYS A 232 17.56 20.97 -3.25
C LYS A 232 18.35 19.68 -3.07
N CYS A 233 17.77 18.57 -3.46
CA CYS A 233 18.51 17.36 -3.70
C CYS A 233 19.25 17.54 -5.05
N GLU A 234 20.57 17.63 -5.02
CA GLU A 234 21.37 17.81 -6.23
C GLU A 234 21.38 16.57 -7.12
N ASP A 235 21.20 15.39 -6.52
CA ASP A 235 21.22 14.11 -7.22
C ASP A 235 20.36 13.08 -6.45
N LEU A 236 19.13 12.92 -6.88
CA LEU A 236 18.18 11.97 -6.27
C LEU A 236 18.70 10.53 -6.27
N ALA A 237 19.54 10.15 -7.23
CA ALA A 237 20.11 8.80 -7.28
C ALA A 237 21.08 8.49 -6.12
N LYS A 238 21.53 9.51 -5.40
CA LYS A 238 22.37 9.40 -4.22
C LYS A 238 21.64 9.67 -2.90
N GLU A 239 20.35 9.98 -2.99
CA GLU A 239 19.56 10.34 -1.82
C GLU A 239 19.09 9.08 -1.08
N THR A 240 19.37 9.02 0.22
CA THR A 240 19.01 7.90 1.11
C THR A 240 17.87 8.23 2.06
N LYS A 241 17.41 9.48 2.09
CA LYS A 241 16.34 9.98 2.98
C LYS A 241 15.41 10.96 2.27
N PHE A 242 15.07 10.66 1.03
CA PHE A 242 14.13 11.49 0.28
C PHE A 242 12.73 11.39 0.91
N ASP A 243 12.13 12.54 1.23
CA ASP A 243 10.79 12.58 1.81
C ASP A 243 9.73 12.44 0.70
N VAL A 244 9.38 11.19 0.40
CA VAL A 244 8.40 10.88 -0.65
C VAL A 244 7.00 11.32 -0.26
N ARG A 245 6.61 11.24 1.02
CA ARG A 245 5.29 11.67 1.47
C ARG A 245 5.12 13.18 1.29
N ALA A 246 6.08 13.98 1.72
CA ALA A 246 6.05 15.41 1.55
C ALA A 246 6.06 15.85 0.08
N THR A 247 6.72 15.06 -0.79
CA THR A 247 6.88 15.39 -2.21
C THR A 247 5.72 14.90 -3.07
N LEU A 248 5.23 13.69 -2.85
CA LEU A 248 4.29 12.99 -3.76
C LEU A 248 2.90 12.81 -3.15
N GLY A 249 2.80 12.81 -1.82
CA GLY A 249 1.56 12.54 -1.10
C GLY A 249 0.54 13.67 -1.18
N SER A 250 -0.71 13.35 -0.91
CA SER A 250 -1.74 14.35 -0.67
C SER A 250 -1.56 15.00 0.71
N HIS A 251 -1.89 16.28 0.81
CA HIS A 251 -1.90 17.06 2.04
C HIS A 251 -3.23 17.81 2.14
N SER A 252 -4.33 17.05 2.04
CA SER A 252 -5.67 17.60 2.03
C SER A 252 -6.22 17.84 3.44
N ASP A 253 -7.25 18.69 3.56
CA ASP A 253 -8.00 18.82 4.80
C ASP A 253 -8.66 17.48 5.22
N PHE A 254 -8.96 16.62 4.25
CA PHE A 254 -9.47 15.29 4.52
C PHE A 254 -8.43 14.42 5.24
N ASP A 255 -7.18 14.44 4.80
CA ASP A 255 -6.08 13.73 5.48
C ASP A 255 -5.94 14.19 6.93
N ARG A 256 -6.01 15.49 7.15
CA ARG A 256 -5.90 16.09 8.48
C ARG A 256 -7.04 15.68 9.42
N VAL A 257 -8.27 15.64 8.94
CA VAL A 257 -9.46 15.39 9.77
C VAL A 257 -9.73 13.90 9.94
N TYR A 258 -9.39 13.09 8.94
CA TYR A 258 -9.82 11.70 8.87
C TYR A 258 -8.69 10.67 8.94
N ASN A 259 -7.59 10.89 8.23
CA ASN A 259 -6.50 9.93 8.15
C ASN A 259 -5.56 10.03 9.36
N THR A 260 -5.01 11.18 9.58
CA THR A 260 -4.00 11.40 10.61
C THR A 260 -4.49 11.11 12.04
N PRO A 261 -5.73 11.43 12.45
CA PRO A 261 -6.21 11.09 13.79
C PRO A 261 -6.24 9.59 14.06
N ARG A 262 -6.52 8.76 13.05
CA ARG A 262 -6.49 7.30 13.18
C ARG A 262 -5.07 6.79 13.42
N ALA A 263 -4.12 7.21 12.61
CA ALA A 263 -2.72 6.84 12.76
C ALA A 263 -2.14 7.37 14.08
N TRP A 264 -2.45 8.62 14.44
CA TRP A 264 -2.08 9.20 15.73
C TRP A 264 -2.56 8.35 16.91
N PHE A 265 -3.83 7.95 16.91
CA PHE A 265 -4.40 7.12 17.97
C PHE A 265 -3.65 5.80 18.12
N MET A 266 -3.38 5.13 17.00
CA MET A 266 -2.67 3.85 17.02
C MET A 266 -1.23 3.99 17.51
N HIS A 267 -0.50 4.99 17.06
CA HIS A 267 0.85 5.27 17.55
C HIS A 267 0.86 5.62 19.03
N LYS A 268 -0.10 6.43 19.46
CA LYS A 268 -0.24 6.80 20.90
C LYS A 268 -0.56 5.61 21.79
N TYR A 269 -1.34 4.67 21.26
CA TYR A 269 -1.70 3.43 21.98
C TYR A 269 -0.54 2.43 22.04
N LEU A 270 0.15 2.20 20.93
CA LEU A 270 1.18 1.16 20.80
C LEU A 270 2.56 1.61 21.29
N ALA A 271 2.87 2.89 21.22
CA ALA A 271 4.16 3.45 21.59
C ALA A 271 4.04 4.74 22.45
N PRO A 272 3.28 4.76 23.55
CA PRO A 272 2.99 5.98 24.31
C PRO A 272 4.23 6.64 24.90
N LYS A 273 5.32 5.92 25.13
CA LYS A 273 6.57 6.45 25.66
C LYS A 273 7.44 7.10 24.61
N LYS A 274 7.34 6.63 23.35
CA LYS A 274 8.17 7.09 22.23
C LYS A 274 7.46 8.13 21.38
N PHE A 275 6.16 7.96 21.18
CA PHE A 275 5.35 8.88 20.42
C PHE A 275 4.93 10.08 21.27
N LYS A 276 5.59 11.21 21.04
CA LYS A 276 5.46 12.42 21.89
C LYS A 276 4.47 13.46 21.38
N TRP A 277 3.92 13.26 20.21
CA TRP A 277 2.97 14.20 19.62
C TRP A 277 1.67 14.26 20.45
N GLU A 278 1.29 15.46 20.90
CA GLU A 278 0.25 15.62 21.91
C GLU A 278 -1.18 15.59 21.38
N GLY A 279 -1.39 15.71 20.07
CA GLY A 279 -2.74 15.59 19.53
C GLY A 279 -2.87 15.79 18.04
N PRO A 280 -3.93 15.22 17.46
CA PRO A 280 -4.19 15.32 16.04
C PRO A 280 -4.61 16.72 15.57
N ASN A 281 -4.87 17.64 16.51
CA ASN A 281 -5.25 19.01 16.24
C ASN A 281 -4.12 20.02 16.54
N ALA A 282 -2.96 19.55 17.02
CA ALA A 282 -1.80 20.41 17.15
C ALA A 282 -1.37 20.80 15.72
N ASP A 283 -1.42 22.06 15.44
CA ASP A 283 -1.10 22.73 14.18
C ASP A 283 -0.51 21.84 13.08
N PHE A 284 -1.40 21.25 12.30
CA PHE A 284 -1.06 20.57 11.05
C PHE A 284 -0.60 21.60 10.04
N THR A 285 0.58 22.10 10.23
CA THR A 285 1.30 22.71 9.13
C THR A 285 1.95 21.59 8.30
N PRO A 286 2.17 21.76 7.01
CA PRO A 286 2.95 20.82 6.22
C PRO A 286 4.35 20.52 6.79
N GLU A 287 4.78 21.29 7.76
CA GLU A 287 6.04 21.16 8.48
C GLU A 287 5.92 20.28 9.75
N SER A 288 4.70 20.01 10.22
CA SER A 288 4.44 19.12 11.36
C SER A 288 4.21 17.66 10.90
N ASP A 289 4.88 17.22 9.88
CA ASP A 289 4.91 15.84 9.40
C ASP A 289 5.60 14.88 10.39
N ASP A 290 5.38 15.13 11.68
CA ASP A 290 5.94 14.36 12.78
C ASP A 290 5.25 13.02 13.01
N LEU A 291 4.25 12.67 12.16
CA LEU A 291 3.63 11.35 12.20
C LEU A 291 4.57 10.35 11.51
N PRO A 292 5.31 9.54 12.26
CA PRO A 292 6.26 8.62 11.67
C PRO A 292 5.53 7.53 10.88
N TRP A 293 6.14 7.07 9.79
CA TRP A 293 5.63 5.92 9.04
C TRP A 293 5.66 4.63 9.86
N SER A 294 6.74 4.43 10.62
CA SER A 294 6.93 3.27 11.48
C SER A 294 7.49 3.64 12.85
N LEU A 295 7.18 2.85 13.84
CA LEU A 295 7.69 2.99 15.21
C LEU A 295 7.96 1.63 15.84
N LYS A 296 8.90 1.61 16.76
CA LYS A 296 9.11 0.50 17.66
C LYS A 296 8.08 0.52 18.78
N PRO A 297 7.27 -0.54 19.00
CA PRO A 297 6.28 -0.57 20.06
C PRO A 297 6.95 -0.50 21.45
N ASP A 298 6.21 -0.02 22.45
CA ASP A 298 6.70 -0.02 23.85
C ASP A 298 6.58 -1.40 24.50
N HIS A 299 5.67 -2.24 23.98
CA HIS A 299 5.46 -3.63 24.40
C HIS A 299 5.33 -4.50 23.16
N LYS A 300 5.83 -5.72 23.26
CA LYS A 300 5.62 -6.73 22.23
C LYS A 300 4.29 -7.41 22.43
#